data_95439ed452b3a59a7ebbc0d0113c58b2
#
_entry.id   95439ed452b3a59a7ebbc0d0113c58b2
#
_cell.length_a   1.000
_cell.length_b   1.000
_cell.length_c   1.000
_cell.angle_alpha   90.00
_cell.angle_beta   90.00
_cell.angle_gamma   90.00
#
_symmetry.space_group_name_H-M   'P 1'
#
loop_
_entity.id
_entity.type
_entity.pdbx_description
1 polymer ?
#
loop_
_entity_poly.entity_id
_entity_poly.type
_entity_poly.pdbx_seq_one_letter_code
_entity_poly.pdbx_strand_id
1 'polypeptide(L)'
;MGTAESYAGGPDASPTHRTYYNCGTGERGFHQPGFSLNAVRWLIEQGVLGDRGALGTDTFGPDPGTDARFRESSLVFHRHRIDLENLTNLGALPPTGAWIVVGGPRNLRGSGSPATIFGLLP
;
A
#
# COMPACT_ATOMS: atom_id res chain seq x y z
N MET A 1 0.66 8.60 -8.67
CA MET A 1 -0.30 7.54 -8.33
C MET A 1 -0.39 6.64 -9.55
N GLY A 2 0.01 5.37 -9.41
CA GLY A 2 -0.26 4.37 -10.43
C GLY A 2 -1.77 4.14 -10.49
N THR A 3 -2.32 4.04 -11.66
CA THR A 3 -3.74 3.72 -11.83
C THR A 3 -3.93 2.21 -11.69
N ALA A 4 -5.09 1.78 -11.22
CA ALA A 4 -5.46 0.36 -11.12
C ALA A 4 -5.31 -0.41 -12.45
N GLU A 5 -5.26 0.27 -13.57
CA GLU A 5 -5.00 -0.30 -14.88
C GLU A 5 -3.62 -0.97 -15.01
N SER A 6 -2.63 -0.51 -14.23
CA SER A 6 -1.31 -1.13 -14.21
C SER A 6 -1.31 -2.50 -13.52
N TYR A 7 -2.39 -2.85 -12.82
CA TYR A 7 -2.52 -4.09 -12.04
C TYR A 7 -3.41 -5.15 -12.69
N ALA A 8 -4.08 -4.84 -13.77
CA ALA A 8 -5.04 -5.74 -14.43
C ALA A 8 -4.42 -6.98 -15.09
N GLY A 9 -3.13 -7.16 -14.98
CA GLY A 9 -2.44 -8.31 -15.55
C GLY A 9 -1.83 -9.19 -14.46
N GLY A 10 -2.17 -10.46 -14.42
CA GLY A 10 -1.48 -11.46 -13.62
C GLY A 10 0.04 -11.52 -13.91
N PRO A 11 0.77 -12.52 -13.38
CA PRO A 11 2.23 -12.64 -13.49
C PRO A 11 2.79 -12.61 -14.92
N ASP A 12 1.94 -12.80 -15.93
CA ASP A 12 2.28 -12.66 -17.36
C ASP A 12 1.97 -11.28 -17.94
N ALA A 13 1.64 -10.32 -17.07
CA ALA A 13 1.28 -9.01 -17.52
C ALA A 13 2.45 -8.26 -18.15
N SER A 14 2.06 -7.37 -19.03
CA SER A 14 2.85 -6.53 -19.91
C SER A 14 4.10 -5.92 -19.26
N PRO A 15 5.06 -5.43 -20.05
CA PRO A 15 6.25 -4.69 -19.57
C PRO A 15 5.96 -3.60 -18.56
N THR A 16 4.76 -3.02 -18.58
CA THR A 16 4.28 -2.00 -17.64
C THR A 16 4.19 -2.49 -16.19
N HIS A 17 3.85 -3.77 -15.96
CA HIS A 17 3.80 -4.35 -14.62
C HIS A 17 5.20 -4.40 -14.00
N ARG A 18 6.20 -4.84 -14.75
CA ARG A 18 7.59 -4.87 -14.29
C ARG A 18 8.12 -3.47 -13.99
N THR A 19 7.70 -2.49 -14.78
CA THR A 19 8.10 -1.09 -14.60
C THR A 19 7.42 -0.45 -13.40
N TYR A 20 6.18 -0.83 -13.10
CA TYR A 20 5.43 -0.28 -11.96
C TYR A 20 6.07 -0.68 -10.63
N TYR A 21 6.35 -1.95 -10.44
CA TYR A 21 7.07 -2.40 -9.24
C TYR A 21 8.55 -2.06 -9.29
N ASN A 22 9.11 -1.96 -10.47
CA ASN A 22 10.53 -1.83 -10.71
C ASN A 22 11.38 -2.66 -9.73
N CYS A 23 11.00 -3.92 -9.59
CA CYS A 23 11.67 -4.84 -8.70
C CYS A 23 13.07 -5.11 -9.21
N GLY A 24 13.97 -4.25 -8.82
CA GLY A 24 15.40 -4.48 -8.70
C GLY A 24 16.08 -5.33 -9.79
N THR A 25 15.99 -4.94 -11.03
CA THR A 25 16.93 -5.44 -12.01
C THR A 25 18.03 -4.39 -12.21
N GLY A 26 19.05 -4.44 -11.37
CA GLY A 26 20.29 -3.72 -11.62
C GLY A 26 20.43 -2.39 -10.90
N GLU A 27 21.34 -1.58 -11.36
CA GLU A 27 21.96 -0.41 -10.75
C GLU A 27 21.05 0.79 -10.38
N ARG A 28 19.73 0.73 -10.65
CA ARG A 28 18.82 1.86 -10.49
C ARG A 28 17.97 1.86 -9.21
N GLY A 29 18.07 0.82 -8.37
CA GLY A 29 17.28 0.75 -7.14
C GLY A 29 15.77 0.57 -7.37
N PHE A 30 15.00 0.70 -6.32
CA PHE A 30 13.54 0.63 -6.34
C PHE A 30 12.95 1.98 -6.81
N HIS A 31 11.91 1.92 -7.65
CA HIS A 31 11.24 3.11 -8.18
C HIS A 31 9.71 2.99 -8.12
N GLN A 32 9.17 2.04 -7.33
CA GLN A 32 7.73 1.91 -7.19
C GLN A 32 7.12 3.25 -6.72
N PRO A 33 5.91 3.56 -7.18
CA PRO A 33 5.20 4.71 -6.67
C PRO A 33 4.82 4.51 -5.21
N GLY A 34 4.67 5.62 -4.50
CA GLY A 34 4.23 5.67 -3.12
C GLY A 34 3.54 6.98 -2.80
N PHE A 35 3.14 7.15 -1.59
CA PHE A 35 2.59 8.42 -1.11
C PHE A 35 3.72 9.42 -0.86
N SER A 36 3.44 10.70 -1.05
CA SER A 36 4.35 11.70 -0.52
C SER A 36 4.16 11.84 0.99
N LEU A 37 5.23 12.18 1.69
CA LEU A 37 5.19 12.42 3.14
C LEU A 37 4.11 13.43 3.53
N ASN A 38 3.92 14.47 2.72
CA ASN A 38 2.88 15.47 2.95
C ASN A 38 1.48 14.90 2.76
N ALA A 39 1.27 13.97 1.83
CA ALA A 39 -0.02 13.31 1.67
C ALA A 39 -0.37 12.45 2.90
N VAL A 40 0.58 11.67 3.42
CA VAL A 40 0.35 10.86 4.63
C VAL A 40 0.08 11.75 5.84
N ARG A 41 0.84 12.84 6.02
CA ARG A 41 0.58 13.82 7.07
C ARG A 41 -0.83 14.41 6.98
N TRP A 42 -1.22 14.83 5.80
CA TRP A 42 -2.55 15.38 5.56
C TRP A 42 -3.66 14.39 5.92
N LEU A 43 -3.54 13.12 5.52
CA LEU A 43 -4.51 12.07 5.87
C LEU A 43 -4.66 11.92 7.39
N ILE A 44 -3.56 12.02 8.13
CA ILE A 44 -3.55 11.95 9.59
C ILE A 44 -4.17 13.20 10.21
N GLU A 45 -3.75 14.38 9.77
CA GLU A 45 -4.21 15.67 10.29
C GLU A 45 -5.71 15.88 10.05
N GLN A 46 -6.23 15.41 8.92
CA GLN A 46 -7.66 15.45 8.61
C GLN A 46 -8.47 14.32 9.29
N GLY A 47 -7.84 13.44 10.06
CA GLY A 47 -8.51 12.33 10.72
C GLY A 47 -8.98 11.23 9.75
N VAL A 48 -8.63 11.28 8.47
CA VAL A 48 -8.94 10.24 7.49
C VAL A 48 -8.18 8.96 7.84
N LEU A 49 -6.90 9.10 8.20
CA LEU A 49 -6.08 8.01 8.72
C LEU A 49 -5.99 8.14 10.25
N GLY A 50 -6.99 7.62 10.94
CA GLY A 50 -7.07 7.64 12.40
C GLY A 50 -6.01 6.77 13.07
N ASP A 51 -5.89 6.84 14.40
CA ASP A 51 -4.85 6.16 15.18
C ASP A 51 -4.85 4.63 15.12
N ARG A 52 -5.93 4.03 14.65
CA ARG A 52 -6.07 2.58 14.42
C ARG A 52 -6.47 2.28 12.96
N GLY A 53 -6.24 3.23 12.08
CA GLY A 53 -6.54 3.10 10.66
C GLY A 53 -5.55 2.21 9.92
N ALA A 54 -5.85 2.00 8.66
CA ALA A 54 -4.98 1.31 7.73
C ALA A 54 -4.68 2.20 6.52
N LEU A 55 -3.46 2.15 6.02
CA LEU A 55 -3.10 2.71 4.73
C LEU A 55 -2.78 1.56 3.78
N GLY A 56 -3.50 1.48 2.67
CA GLY A 56 -3.35 0.40 1.72
C GLY A 56 -2.73 0.85 0.41
N THR A 57 -1.86 0.01 -0.16
CA THR A 57 -1.19 0.25 -1.45
C THR A 57 -1.21 -1.00 -2.31
N ASP A 58 -1.13 -0.81 -3.59
CA ASP A 58 -0.88 -1.85 -4.57
C ASP A 58 0.61 -2.07 -4.85
N THR A 59 1.48 -1.52 -4.00
CA THR A 59 2.94 -1.68 -4.01
C THR A 59 3.45 -2.26 -2.69
N PHE A 60 4.77 -2.30 -2.50
CA PHE A 60 5.43 -2.88 -1.33
C PHE A 60 5.34 -2.02 -0.05
N GLY A 61 4.50 -1.01 -0.04
CA GLY A 61 4.30 -0.14 1.09
C GLY A 61 4.01 1.30 0.66
N PRO A 62 3.77 2.20 1.62
CA PRO A 62 3.42 3.57 1.33
C PRO A 62 4.59 4.40 0.82
N ASP A 63 5.83 3.96 1.04
CA ASP A 63 7.02 4.72 0.68
C ASP A 63 7.29 4.65 -0.82
N PRO A 64 7.62 5.77 -1.48
CA PRO A 64 8.19 5.74 -2.82
C PRO A 64 9.49 4.95 -2.83
N GLY A 65 9.75 4.16 -3.87
CA GLY A 65 10.97 3.36 -3.97
C GLY A 65 12.27 4.18 -3.90
N THR A 66 12.18 5.48 -4.09
CA THR A 66 13.30 6.42 -3.95
C THR A 66 13.53 6.90 -2.52
N ASP A 67 12.62 6.61 -1.58
CA ASP A 67 12.79 6.96 -0.17
C ASP A 67 13.47 5.85 0.63
N ALA A 68 14.79 5.87 0.67
CA ALA A 68 15.57 4.92 1.45
C ALA A 68 15.42 5.06 2.99
N ARG A 69 14.64 6.03 3.46
CA ARG A 69 14.42 6.28 4.89
C ARG A 69 13.11 5.76 5.40
N PHE A 70 12.23 5.28 4.53
CA PHE A 70 10.90 4.75 4.89
C PHE A 70 10.11 5.71 5.77
N ARG A 71 10.08 6.99 5.39
CA ARG A 71 9.49 8.06 6.21
C ARG A 71 7.98 7.97 6.29
N GLU A 72 7.34 7.54 5.23
CA GLU A 72 5.91 7.35 5.14
C GLU A 72 5.46 6.19 6.01
N SER A 73 6.11 5.02 5.91
CA SER A 73 5.91 3.88 6.81
C SER A 73 6.15 4.24 8.27
N SER A 74 7.24 4.95 8.56
CA SER A 74 7.54 5.40 9.92
C SER A 74 6.43 6.27 10.49
N LEU A 75 5.83 7.13 9.67
CA LEU A 75 4.73 8.00 10.08
C LEU A 75 3.42 7.20 10.28
N VAL A 76 3.14 6.22 9.41
CA VAL A 76 2.00 5.31 9.56
C VAL A 76 2.12 4.55 10.88
N PHE A 77 3.27 3.93 11.16
CA PHE A 77 3.47 3.07 12.35
C PHE A 77 3.66 3.83 13.66
N HIS A 78 3.69 5.16 13.63
CA HIS A 78 3.85 5.97 14.86
C HIS A 78 2.72 5.76 15.89
N ARG A 79 1.58 5.20 15.47
CA ARG A 79 0.44 4.81 16.32
C ARG A 79 0.13 3.32 16.10
N HIS A 80 -1.11 2.92 16.36
CA HIS A 80 -1.60 1.55 16.13
C HIS A 80 -2.15 1.36 14.70
N ARG A 81 -1.62 2.09 13.74
CA ARG A 81 -1.97 1.96 12.33
C ARG A 81 -1.29 0.75 11.71
N ILE A 82 -1.86 0.26 10.64
CA ILE A 82 -1.27 -0.83 9.85
C ILE A 82 -1.09 -0.38 8.40
N ASP A 83 -0.15 -1.03 7.74
CA ASP A 83 0.04 -0.93 6.31
C ASP A 83 -0.46 -2.21 5.64
N LEU A 84 -1.17 -2.05 4.53
CA LEU A 84 -1.69 -3.14 3.71
C LEU A 84 -0.99 -3.07 2.34
N GLU A 85 -0.10 -4.02 2.11
CA GLU A 85 0.78 -4.02 0.96
C GLU A 85 0.28 -4.96 -0.15
N ASN A 86 0.69 -4.67 -1.37
CA ASN A 86 0.44 -5.53 -2.54
C ASN A 86 -1.06 -5.83 -2.75
N LEU A 87 -1.92 -4.86 -2.50
CA LEU A 87 -3.34 -4.98 -2.76
C LEU A 87 -3.61 -5.05 -4.27
N THR A 88 -4.65 -5.76 -4.63
CA THR A 88 -5.12 -5.87 -6.02
C THR A 88 -6.56 -5.40 -6.16
N ASN A 89 -6.98 -5.12 -7.39
CA ASN A 89 -8.34 -4.72 -7.72
C ASN A 89 -8.83 -3.44 -7.03
N LEU A 90 -7.94 -2.55 -6.63
CA LEU A 90 -8.31 -1.30 -5.97
C LEU A 90 -9.26 -0.43 -6.81
N GLY A 91 -9.17 -0.52 -8.14
CA GLY A 91 -10.05 0.20 -9.05
C GLY A 91 -11.50 -0.27 -9.03
N ALA A 92 -11.80 -1.43 -8.45
CA ALA A 92 -13.16 -1.92 -8.26
C ALA A 92 -13.85 -1.32 -7.03
N LEU A 93 -13.09 -0.68 -6.13
CA LEU A 93 -13.63 -0.03 -4.94
C LEU A 93 -14.22 1.35 -5.30
N PRO A 94 -15.36 1.72 -4.75
CA PRO A 94 -15.84 3.09 -4.83
C PRO A 94 -14.90 4.02 -4.05
N PRO A 95 -14.86 5.32 -4.37
CA PRO A 95 -14.01 6.29 -3.66
C PRO A 95 -14.25 6.36 -2.15
N THR A 96 -15.46 6.01 -1.71
CA THR A 96 -15.87 6.01 -0.29
C THR A 96 -16.93 4.92 -0.05
N GLY A 97 -17.10 4.53 1.22
CA GLY A 97 -18.21 3.67 1.66
C GLY A 97 -17.94 2.17 1.60
N ALA A 98 -16.86 1.71 0.99
CA ALA A 98 -16.48 0.32 1.05
C ALA A 98 -15.95 -0.06 2.43
N TRP A 99 -16.20 -1.30 2.85
CA TRP A 99 -15.61 -1.90 4.03
C TRP A 99 -14.43 -2.78 3.62
N ILE A 100 -13.33 -2.71 4.37
CA ILE A 100 -12.18 -3.58 4.17
C ILE A 100 -12.11 -4.56 5.34
N VAL A 101 -12.12 -5.85 5.01
CA VAL A 101 -11.94 -6.94 5.97
C VAL A 101 -10.55 -7.50 5.80
N VAL A 102 -9.76 -7.49 6.86
CA VAL A 102 -8.39 -7.99 6.88
C VAL A 102 -8.32 -9.20 7.78
N GLY A 103 -7.98 -10.36 7.23
CA GLY A 103 -7.82 -11.62 7.96
C GLY A 103 -6.42 -12.18 7.77
N GLY A 104 -5.80 -12.61 8.87
CA GLY A 104 -4.47 -13.20 8.81
C GLY A 104 -3.99 -13.66 10.18
N PRO A 105 -2.91 -14.46 10.25
CA PRO A 105 -2.36 -14.93 11.51
C PRO A 105 -1.74 -13.76 12.29
N ARG A 106 -1.89 -13.81 13.60
CA ARG A 106 -1.22 -12.88 14.52
C ARG A 106 -0.01 -13.56 15.15
N ASN A 107 1.16 -13.21 14.68
CA ASN A 107 2.41 -13.76 15.18
C ASN A 107 2.83 -13.07 16.48
N LEU A 108 3.21 -13.85 17.49
CA LEU A 108 3.76 -13.28 18.73
C LEU A 108 5.04 -12.50 18.43
N ARG A 109 5.03 -11.20 18.75
CA ARG A 109 6.13 -10.26 18.46
C ARG A 109 6.48 -10.12 16.97
N GLY A 110 5.59 -10.55 16.08
CA GLY A 110 5.76 -10.34 14.65
C GLY A 110 5.45 -8.90 14.25
N SER A 111 6.21 -8.36 13.30
CA SER A 111 5.98 -7.02 12.72
C SER A 111 4.93 -7.04 11.59
N GLY A 112 4.62 -8.20 11.05
CA GLY A 112 3.65 -8.39 9.99
C GLY A 112 3.32 -9.85 9.74
N SER A 113 2.37 -10.11 8.86
CA SER A 113 1.99 -11.45 8.41
C SER A 113 1.30 -11.39 7.06
N PRO A 114 1.29 -12.49 6.31
CA PRO A 114 0.39 -12.61 5.17
C PRO A 114 -1.06 -12.41 5.62
N ALA A 115 -1.86 -11.75 4.78
CA ALA A 115 -3.26 -11.51 5.05
C ALA A 115 -4.12 -11.78 3.81
N THR A 116 -5.35 -12.23 4.04
CA THR A 116 -6.39 -12.24 3.03
C THR A 116 -7.25 -11.01 3.23
N ILE A 117 -7.43 -10.21 2.19
CA ILE A 117 -8.10 -8.92 2.28
C ILE A 117 -9.27 -8.88 1.30
N PHE A 118 -10.43 -8.48 1.80
CA PHE A 118 -11.66 -8.35 1.01
C PHE A 118 -12.19 -6.93 1.11
N GLY A 119 -12.60 -6.39 -0.04
CA GLY A 119 -13.43 -5.20 -0.10
C GLY A 119 -14.91 -5.61 -0.16
N LEU A 120 -15.72 -5.09 0.75
CA LEU A 120 -17.17 -5.23 0.71
C LEU A 120 -17.76 -3.93 0.19
N LEU A 121 -18.50 -4.03 -0.89
CA LEU A 121 -19.17 -2.88 -1.51
C LEU A 121 -20.49 -2.60 -0.81
N PRO A 122 -20.92 -1.33 -0.76
CA PRO A 122 -22.22 -0.96 -0.20
C PRO A 122 -23.38 -1.49 -1.03
#